data_4d9ab3632200a584a930321f182db257
#
_entry.id   4d9ab3632200a584a930321f182db257
#
_cell.length_a   1.000
_cell.length_b   1.000
_cell.length_c   1.000
_cell.angle_alpha   90.00
_cell.angle_beta   90.00
_cell.angle_gamma   90.00
#
_symmetry.space_group_name_H-M   'P 1'
#
loop_
_entity.id
_entity.type
_entity.pdbx_description
1 polymer ?
#
loop_
_entity_poly.entity_id
_entity_poly.type
_entity_poly.pdbx_seq_one_letter_code
_entity_poly.pdbx_strand_id
1 'polypeptide(L)'
;MERTAPRHFSMVRDFHLADFFTLGNAACGVGAILLAMLFMATGERTHFFAAAALAPAAFILDVLDGRIARARHQHSPLGRELDSLSDVISFGMAPAALGFAAGLQGGWDAVALIYFVCCGVSRLARYNVTADALAADESGKVKYFEGTPIPTSVVLTGLLAWAAWQGQLGDRMWGGVAQLGPWDLHPFALLFALSAA
;
A
#
# COMPACT_ATOMS: atom_id res chain seq x y z
N MET A 1 -23.48 41.64 -2.39
CA MET A 1 -22.40 40.66 -2.53
C MET A 1 -21.66 40.61 -1.19
N GLU A 2 -22.11 39.75 -0.28
CA GLU A 2 -21.40 39.50 0.98
C GLU A 2 -20.18 38.61 0.72
N ARG A 3 -19.00 39.15 0.92
CA ARG A 3 -17.76 38.36 0.97
C ARG A 3 -17.75 37.59 2.27
N THR A 4 -18.11 36.31 2.25
CA THR A 4 -17.86 35.41 3.37
C THR A 4 -16.35 35.31 3.58
N ALA A 5 -15.88 35.77 4.74
CA ALA A 5 -14.48 35.64 5.14
C ALA A 5 -14.04 34.18 5.12
N PRO A 6 -12.79 33.86 4.68
CA PRO A 6 -12.27 32.49 4.71
C PRO A 6 -12.23 32.03 6.17
N ARG A 7 -12.97 30.98 6.48
CA ARG A 7 -13.02 30.38 7.82
C ARG A 7 -11.70 29.65 8.05
N HIS A 8 -10.84 30.22 8.86
CA HIS A 8 -9.62 29.60 9.35
C HIS A 8 -9.96 28.38 10.22
N PHE A 9 -9.27 27.23 9.97
CA PHE A 9 -9.36 25.96 10.70
C PHE A 9 -10.68 25.18 10.57
N SER A 10 -10.91 24.57 9.41
CA SER A 10 -11.99 23.59 9.22
C SER A 10 -11.51 22.16 9.05
N MET A 11 -10.25 21.83 9.36
CA MET A 11 -9.66 20.51 9.08
C MET A 11 -10.45 19.32 9.65
N VAL A 12 -11.24 19.48 10.70
CA VAL A 12 -12.03 18.41 11.32
C VAL A 12 -13.51 18.44 10.92
N ARG A 13 -14.01 19.55 10.38
CA ARG A 13 -15.44 19.71 10.09
C ARG A 13 -15.90 19.04 8.78
N ASP A 14 -14.98 18.78 7.88
CA ASP A 14 -15.26 18.20 6.55
C ASP A 14 -14.99 16.69 6.51
N PHE A 15 -14.65 16.07 7.67
CA PHE A 15 -14.42 14.65 7.78
C PHE A 15 -15.75 13.86 7.80
N HIS A 16 -15.84 12.89 6.90
CA HIS A 16 -16.93 11.93 6.86
C HIS A 16 -16.56 10.66 7.62
N LEU A 17 -17.54 9.85 7.96
CA LEU A 17 -17.29 8.57 8.65
C LEU A 17 -16.34 7.66 7.85
N ALA A 18 -16.43 7.68 6.52
CA ALA A 18 -15.52 6.95 5.65
C ALA A 18 -14.05 7.33 5.87
N ASP A 19 -13.75 8.61 6.04
CA ASP A 19 -12.38 9.13 6.22
C ASP A 19 -11.69 8.55 7.48
N PHE A 20 -12.46 8.19 8.51
CA PHE A 20 -11.92 7.50 9.68
C PHE A 20 -11.47 6.06 9.38
N PHE A 21 -12.17 5.35 8.51
CA PHE A 21 -11.75 4.02 8.05
C PHE A 21 -10.51 4.12 7.16
N THR A 22 -10.46 5.11 6.30
CA THR A 22 -9.29 5.42 5.46
C THR A 22 -8.06 5.74 6.32
N LEU A 23 -8.19 6.57 7.37
CA LEU A 23 -7.11 6.81 8.32
C LEU A 23 -6.75 5.55 9.13
N GLY A 24 -7.72 4.69 9.43
CA GLY A 24 -7.49 3.38 10.03
C GLY A 24 -6.67 2.47 9.11
N ASN A 25 -6.95 2.47 7.80
CA ASN A 25 -6.14 1.80 6.79
C ASN A 25 -4.68 2.31 6.85
N ALA A 26 -4.46 3.62 6.78
CA ALA A 26 -3.12 4.21 6.90
C ALA A 26 -2.43 3.83 8.22
N ALA A 27 -3.16 3.83 9.34
CA ALA A 27 -2.62 3.45 10.64
C ALA A 27 -2.15 1.99 10.66
N CYS A 28 -2.88 1.07 10.00
CA CYS A 28 -2.44 -0.31 9.81
C CYS A 28 -1.14 -0.37 9.00
N GLY A 29 -1.03 0.39 7.92
CA GLY A 29 0.19 0.45 7.11
C GLY A 29 1.40 0.96 7.88
N VAL A 30 1.26 2.08 8.60
CA VAL A 30 2.33 2.62 9.46
C VAL A 30 2.67 1.62 10.57
N GLY A 31 1.67 1.02 11.21
CA GLY A 31 1.87 -0.01 12.23
C GLY A 31 2.66 -1.21 11.72
N ALA A 32 2.37 -1.67 10.49
CA ALA A 32 3.10 -2.76 9.85
C ALA A 32 4.58 -2.39 9.61
N ILE A 33 4.86 -1.16 9.16
CA ILE A 33 6.24 -0.66 8.98
C ILE A 33 6.98 -0.63 10.32
N LEU A 34 6.38 -0.08 11.37
CA LEU A 34 6.99 0.00 12.70
C LEU A 34 7.27 -1.39 13.27
N LEU A 35 6.35 -2.34 13.11
CA LEU A 35 6.54 -3.73 13.54
C LEU A 35 7.62 -4.45 12.72
N ALA A 36 7.73 -4.17 11.41
CA ALA A 36 8.82 -4.67 10.58
C ALA A 36 10.18 -4.14 11.06
N MET A 37 10.25 -2.86 11.43
CA MET A 37 11.46 -2.28 12.04
C MET A 37 11.79 -2.91 13.41
N LEU A 38 10.78 -3.15 14.26
CA LEU A 38 10.97 -3.85 15.53
C LEU A 38 11.47 -5.29 15.31
N PHE A 39 10.93 -6.00 14.33
CA PHE A 39 11.42 -7.33 13.97
C PHE A 39 12.90 -7.28 13.57
N MET A 40 13.31 -6.33 12.75
CA MET A 40 14.73 -6.16 12.38
C MET A 40 15.63 -5.87 13.58
N ALA A 41 15.14 -5.13 14.57
CA ALA A 41 15.90 -4.76 15.77
C ALA A 41 15.98 -5.89 16.81
N THR A 42 14.92 -6.68 16.97
CA THR A 42 14.79 -7.67 18.04
C THR A 42 14.96 -9.13 17.59
N GLY A 43 14.71 -9.41 16.30
CA GLY A 43 14.64 -10.76 15.75
C GLY A 43 13.39 -11.54 16.17
N GLU A 44 12.45 -10.91 16.90
CA GLU A 44 11.25 -11.59 17.39
C GLU A 44 10.22 -11.78 16.26
N ARG A 45 9.97 -13.03 15.90
CA ARG A 45 9.01 -13.38 14.82
C ARG A 45 7.59 -12.90 15.06
N THR A 46 7.20 -12.71 16.32
CA THR A 46 5.89 -12.17 16.69
C THR A 46 5.62 -10.80 16.04
N HIS A 47 6.64 -9.93 16.00
CA HIS A 47 6.55 -8.63 15.35
C HIS A 47 6.33 -8.77 13.84
N PHE A 48 7.02 -9.72 13.20
CA PHE A 48 6.85 -9.97 11.77
C PHE A 48 5.44 -10.44 11.41
N PHE A 49 4.92 -11.42 12.16
CA PHE A 49 3.55 -11.92 11.94
C PHE A 49 2.49 -10.87 12.28
N ALA A 50 2.71 -10.06 13.31
CA ALA A 50 1.82 -8.95 13.63
C ALA A 50 1.82 -7.90 12.51
N ALA A 51 2.99 -7.56 11.95
CA ALA A 51 3.09 -6.68 10.78
C ALA A 51 2.33 -7.25 9.57
N ALA A 52 2.53 -8.54 9.28
CA ALA A 52 1.84 -9.21 8.16
C ALA A 52 0.32 -9.27 8.36
N ALA A 53 -0.16 -9.42 9.60
CA ALA A 53 -1.59 -9.46 9.91
C ALA A 53 -2.28 -8.10 9.74
N LEU A 54 -1.53 -6.99 9.79
CA LEU A 54 -2.09 -5.66 9.54
C LEU A 54 -2.45 -5.44 8.06
N ALA A 55 -1.83 -6.17 7.11
CA ALA A 55 -2.16 -6.03 5.69
C ALA A 55 -3.61 -6.44 5.36
N PRO A 56 -4.12 -7.63 5.75
CA PRO A 56 -5.54 -7.93 5.56
C PRO A 56 -6.47 -7.02 6.39
N ALA A 57 -6.04 -6.54 7.56
CA ALA A 57 -6.81 -5.57 8.33
C ALA A 57 -6.94 -4.22 7.58
N ALA A 58 -5.85 -3.72 7.01
CA ALA A 58 -5.85 -2.55 6.15
C ALA A 58 -6.79 -2.72 4.95
N PHE A 59 -6.74 -3.88 4.29
CA PHE A 59 -7.61 -4.20 3.15
C PHE A 59 -9.10 -4.22 3.52
N ILE A 60 -9.44 -4.74 4.71
CA ILE A 60 -10.84 -4.73 5.19
C ILE A 60 -11.30 -3.29 5.42
N LEU A 61 -10.46 -2.43 6.00
CA LEU A 61 -10.79 -1.03 6.27
C LEU A 61 -10.97 -0.24 4.97
N ASP A 62 -10.10 -0.45 3.97
CA ASP A 62 -10.18 0.10 2.62
C ASP A 62 -11.51 -0.29 1.92
N VAL A 63 -11.88 -1.57 1.95
CA VAL A 63 -13.15 -2.02 1.38
C VAL A 63 -14.35 -1.42 2.11
N LEU A 64 -14.26 -1.21 3.42
CA LEU A 64 -15.34 -0.64 4.23
C LEU A 64 -15.53 0.85 3.93
N ASP A 65 -14.47 1.65 3.83
CA ASP A 65 -14.60 3.08 3.54
C ASP A 65 -15.20 3.32 2.16
N GLY A 66 -14.75 2.58 1.15
CA GLY A 66 -15.33 2.63 -0.20
C GLY A 66 -16.81 2.21 -0.24
N ARG A 67 -17.24 1.25 0.58
CA ARG A 67 -18.66 0.87 0.70
C ARG A 67 -19.48 1.95 1.40
N ILE A 68 -18.97 2.53 2.48
CA ILE A 68 -19.63 3.57 3.26
C ILE A 68 -19.79 4.85 2.41
N ALA A 69 -18.72 5.26 1.69
CA ALA A 69 -18.76 6.43 0.82
C ALA A 69 -19.84 6.28 -0.26
N ARG A 70 -19.91 5.12 -0.93
CA ARG A 70 -20.94 4.80 -1.93
C ARG A 70 -22.36 4.78 -1.34
N ALA A 71 -22.54 4.14 -0.18
CA ALA A 71 -23.86 4.03 0.45
C ALA A 71 -24.43 5.39 0.89
N ARG A 72 -23.56 6.34 1.21
CA ARG A 72 -23.94 7.69 1.67
C ARG A 72 -23.97 8.73 0.56
N HIS A 73 -23.63 8.37 -0.69
CA HIS A 73 -23.48 9.31 -1.81
C HIS A 73 -22.56 10.51 -1.47
N GLN A 74 -21.58 10.29 -0.58
CA GLN A 74 -20.65 11.31 -0.10
C GLN A 74 -19.28 11.08 -0.74
N HIS A 75 -19.11 11.57 -1.96
CA HIS A 75 -17.82 11.60 -2.63
C HIS A 75 -17.21 13.00 -2.42
N SER A 76 -16.28 13.11 -1.46
CA SER A 76 -15.50 14.34 -1.30
C SER A 76 -14.16 14.22 -2.04
N PRO A 77 -13.69 15.30 -2.68
CA PRO A 77 -12.34 15.31 -3.26
C PRO A 77 -11.26 14.98 -2.22
N LEU A 78 -11.43 15.47 -0.98
CA LEU A 78 -10.52 15.17 0.13
C LEU A 78 -10.49 13.68 0.48
N GLY A 79 -11.65 13.01 0.55
CA GLY A 79 -11.73 11.57 0.86
C GLY A 79 -10.98 10.73 -0.16
N ARG A 80 -11.10 11.04 -1.46
CA ARG A 80 -10.38 10.33 -2.52
C ARG A 80 -8.85 10.50 -2.43
N GLU A 81 -8.39 11.71 -2.10
CA GLU A 81 -6.95 11.94 -1.92
C GLU A 81 -6.42 11.22 -0.67
N LEU A 82 -7.18 11.23 0.44
CA LEU A 82 -6.85 10.49 1.64
C LEU A 82 -6.76 8.98 1.37
N ASP A 83 -7.71 8.43 0.62
CA ASP A 83 -7.75 7.03 0.21
C ASP A 83 -6.49 6.65 -0.56
N SER A 84 -6.15 7.40 -1.60
CA SER A 84 -4.94 7.16 -2.39
C SER A 84 -3.65 7.25 -1.57
N LEU A 85 -3.55 8.21 -0.66
CA LEU A 85 -2.39 8.35 0.23
C LEU A 85 -2.29 7.18 1.22
N SER A 86 -3.43 6.75 1.77
CA SER A 86 -3.52 5.60 2.68
C SER A 86 -3.09 4.32 1.99
N ASP A 87 -3.54 4.11 0.75
CA ASP A 87 -3.20 2.95 -0.08
C ASP A 87 -1.71 2.87 -0.40
N VAL A 88 -1.07 4.01 -0.71
CA VAL A 88 0.40 4.04 -0.90
C VAL A 88 1.13 3.55 0.35
N ILE A 89 0.67 3.95 1.54
CA ILE A 89 1.29 3.54 2.80
C ILE A 89 1.06 2.05 3.06
N SER A 90 -0.19 1.59 2.98
CA SER A 90 -0.60 0.26 3.43
C SER A 90 -0.32 -0.85 2.42
N PHE A 91 -0.45 -0.55 1.13
CA PHE A 91 -0.31 -1.54 0.05
C PHE A 91 0.94 -1.32 -0.82
N GLY A 92 1.59 -0.16 -0.69
CA GLY A 92 2.86 0.13 -1.32
C GLY A 92 4.02 -0.04 -0.33
N MET A 93 4.14 0.89 0.62
CA MET A 93 5.30 0.97 1.50
C MET A 93 5.37 -0.15 2.54
N ALA A 94 4.24 -0.54 3.16
CA ALA A 94 4.26 -1.57 4.20
C ALA A 94 4.69 -2.95 3.66
N PRO A 95 4.20 -3.47 2.53
CA PRO A 95 4.70 -4.71 1.93
C PRO A 95 6.17 -4.63 1.54
N ALA A 96 6.64 -3.50 1.00
CA ALA A 96 8.06 -3.30 0.67
C ALA A 96 8.94 -3.31 1.92
N ALA A 97 8.53 -2.62 2.99
CA ALA A 97 9.25 -2.62 4.27
C ALA A 97 9.29 -4.02 4.91
N LEU A 98 8.18 -4.77 4.81
CA LEU A 98 8.13 -6.15 5.31
C LEU A 98 9.00 -7.09 4.48
N GLY A 99 9.05 -6.91 3.14
CA GLY A 99 9.96 -7.62 2.25
C GLY A 99 11.42 -7.36 2.61
N PHE A 100 11.79 -6.11 2.84
CA PHE A 100 13.12 -5.73 3.29
C PHE A 100 13.46 -6.36 4.64
N ALA A 101 12.54 -6.31 5.60
CA ALA A 101 12.69 -6.95 6.91
C ALA A 101 12.78 -8.48 6.82
N ALA A 102 12.12 -9.09 5.84
CA ALA A 102 12.20 -10.54 5.57
C ALA A 102 13.55 -10.99 5.02
N GLY A 103 14.39 -10.05 4.55
CA GLY A 103 15.73 -10.35 4.05
C GLY A 103 15.99 -9.90 2.60
N LEU A 104 15.05 -9.25 1.93
CA LEU A 104 15.28 -8.65 0.61
C LEU A 104 16.14 -7.40 0.74
N GLN A 105 17.42 -7.57 1.09
CA GLN A 105 18.35 -6.50 1.44
C GLN A 105 19.49 -6.33 0.41
N GLY A 106 19.51 -7.14 -0.63
CA GLY A 106 20.44 -6.97 -1.74
C GLY A 106 20.23 -5.67 -2.50
N GLY A 107 21.24 -5.20 -3.20
CA GLY A 107 21.11 -3.96 -3.97
C GLY A 107 20.03 -4.05 -5.05
N TRP A 108 19.92 -5.18 -5.73
CA TRP A 108 18.86 -5.41 -6.71
C TRP A 108 17.48 -5.60 -6.07
N ASP A 109 17.43 -6.16 -4.85
CA ASP A 109 16.19 -6.25 -4.11
C ASP A 109 15.65 -4.87 -3.76
N ALA A 110 16.53 -3.97 -3.30
CA ALA A 110 16.16 -2.59 -3.03
C ALA A 110 15.61 -1.88 -4.27
N VAL A 111 16.25 -2.09 -5.44
CA VAL A 111 15.75 -1.55 -6.71
C VAL A 111 14.36 -2.09 -7.04
N ALA A 112 14.11 -3.40 -6.86
CA ALA A 112 12.81 -4.02 -7.11
C ALA A 112 11.73 -3.48 -6.16
N LEU A 113 12.03 -3.32 -4.88
CA LEU A 113 11.10 -2.79 -3.88
C LEU A 113 10.78 -1.30 -4.15
N ILE A 114 11.79 -0.49 -4.48
CA ILE A 114 11.60 0.92 -4.86
C ILE A 114 10.74 1.01 -6.12
N TYR A 115 11.04 0.21 -7.14
CA TYR A 115 10.26 0.15 -8.38
C TYR A 115 8.80 -0.19 -8.11
N PHE A 116 8.54 -1.20 -7.27
CA PHE A 116 7.19 -1.60 -6.86
C PHE A 116 6.41 -0.41 -6.26
N VAL A 117 6.99 0.30 -5.30
CA VAL A 117 6.35 1.45 -4.66
C VAL A 117 6.11 2.58 -5.67
N CYS A 118 7.11 2.92 -6.49
CA CYS A 118 7.00 3.99 -7.48
C CYS A 118 5.92 3.70 -8.53
N CYS A 119 5.81 2.46 -9.00
CA CYS A 119 4.73 2.04 -9.90
C CYS A 119 3.36 2.17 -9.24
N GLY A 120 3.23 1.77 -7.97
CA GLY A 120 2.01 1.93 -7.20
C GLY A 120 1.57 3.39 -7.11
N VAL A 121 2.50 4.29 -6.73
CA VAL A 121 2.25 5.75 -6.69
C VAL A 121 1.82 6.29 -8.04
N SER A 122 2.56 5.95 -9.12
CA SER A 122 2.26 6.41 -10.47
C SER A 122 0.87 5.95 -10.94
N ARG A 123 0.49 4.72 -10.60
CA ARG A 123 -0.81 4.13 -10.96
C ARG A 123 -1.95 4.86 -10.25
N LEU A 124 -1.85 5.09 -8.94
CA LEU A 124 -2.87 5.83 -8.18
C LEU A 124 -3.01 7.26 -8.68
N ALA A 125 -1.90 7.94 -8.94
CA ALA A 125 -1.93 9.29 -9.48
C ALA A 125 -2.63 9.35 -10.85
N ARG A 126 -2.34 8.41 -11.76
CA ARG A 126 -3.03 8.32 -13.07
C ARG A 126 -4.52 8.04 -12.92
N TYR A 127 -4.88 7.11 -12.01
CA TYR A 127 -6.27 6.80 -11.75
C TYR A 127 -7.06 8.03 -11.29
N ASN A 128 -6.52 8.83 -10.36
CA ASN A 128 -7.15 10.05 -9.87
C ASN A 128 -7.36 11.07 -10.98
N VAL A 129 -6.33 11.34 -11.80
CA VAL A 129 -6.41 12.28 -12.92
C VAL A 129 -7.43 11.80 -13.98
N THR A 130 -7.43 10.50 -14.29
CA THR A 130 -8.36 9.93 -15.27
C THR A 130 -9.79 9.95 -14.77
N ALA A 131 -10.02 9.67 -13.48
CA ALA A 131 -11.34 9.72 -12.88
C ALA A 131 -11.93 11.13 -12.92
N ASP A 132 -11.12 12.17 -12.71
CA ASP A 132 -11.56 13.58 -12.84
C ASP A 132 -11.90 13.96 -14.28
N ALA A 133 -11.09 13.52 -15.23
CA ALA A 133 -11.34 13.77 -16.66
C ALA A 133 -12.64 13.08 -17.15
N LEU A 134 -12.92 11.87 -16.66
CA LEU A 134 -14.13 11.12 -17.01
C LEU A 134 -15.38 11.63 -16.30
N ALA A 135 -15.25 12.17 -15.09
CA ALA A 135 -16.36 12.84 -14.41
C ALA A 135 -16.79 14.14 -15.13
N ALA A 136 -15.88 14.74 -15.91
CA ALA A 136 -16.15 15.91 -16.74
C ALA A 136 -16.79 15.57 -18.10
N ASP A 137 -16.76 14.30 -18.55
CA ASP A 137 -17.30 13.84 -19.83
C ASP A 137 -18.57 13.02 -19.62
N GLU A 138 -19.71 13.45 -20.17
CA GLU A 138 -21.06 12.86 -20.00
C GLU A 138 -21.19 11.41 -20.51
N SER A 139 -20.18 10.84 -21.15
CA SER A 139 -20.25 9.50 -21.77
C SER A 139 -20.04 8.31 -20.83
N GLY A 140 -19.61 8.52 -19.58
CA GLY A 140 -19.75 7.59 -18.43
C GLY A 140 -19.23 6.16 -18.54
N LYS A 141 -18.41 5.79 -19.55
CA LYS A 141 -17.88 4.42 -19.70
C LYS A 141 -16.35 4.41 -19.60
N VAL A 142 -15.86 4.12 -18.39
CA VAL A 142 -14.46 3.70 -18.19
C VAL A 142 -14.25 2.35 -18.87
N LYS A 143 -13.55 2.32 -19.99
CA LYS A 143 -13.42 1.13 -20.86
C LYS A 143 -12.22 0.24 -20.50
N TYR A 144 -11.26 0.69 -19.70
CA TYR A 144 -10.07 -0.08 -19.36
C TYR A 144 -9.55 0.26 -17.96
N PHE A 145 -9.40 -0.78 -17.12
CA PHE A 145 -8.52 -0.76 -15.94
C PHE A 145 -7.11 -1.11 -16.42
N GLU A 146 -6.17 -0.20 -16.34
CA GLU A 146 -4.76 -0.49 -16.62
C GLU A 146 -4.09 -1.01 -15.34
N GLY A 147 -3.77 -2.31 -15.35
CA GLY A 147 -2.93 -2.96 -14.34
C GLY A 147 -3.66 -3.56 -13.13
N THR A 148 -2.89 -4.26 -12.29
CA THR A 148 -3.38 -4.97 -11.10
C THR A 148 -3.70 -3.98 -9.98
N PRO A 149 -4.86 -4.05 -9.29
CA PRO A 149 -5.16 -3.16 -8.16
C PRO A 149 -4.07 -3.22 -7.08
N ILE A 150 -3.68 -2.07 -6.52
CA ILE A 150 -2.62 -1.99 -5.48
C ILE A 150 -2.90 -2.89 -4.27
N PRO A 151 -4.15 -3.06 -3.78
CA PRO A 151 -4.46 -3.96 -2.68
C PRO A 151 -4.09 -5.43 -2.91
N THR A 152 -3.80 -5.86 -4.15
CA THR A 152 -3.30 -7.23 -4.42
C THR A 152 -1.94 -7.51 -3.78
N SER A 153 -1.20 -6.47 -3.37
CA SER A 153 0.04 -6.60 -2.58
C SER A 153 -0.16 -7.31 -1.23
N VAL A 154 -1.39 -7.42 -0.74
CA VAL A 154 -1.74 -8.27 0.42
C VAL A 154 -1.34 -9.73 0.18
N VAL A 155 -1.40 -10.21 -1.07
CA VAL A 155 -0.93 -11.56 -1.44
C VAL A 155 0.58 -11.68 -1.25
N LEU A 156 1.36 -10.66 -1.63
CA LEU A 156 2.82 -10.64 -1.41
C LEU A 156 3.14 -10.70 0.08
N THR A 157 2.42 -9.93 0.91
CA THR A 157 2.55 -9.97 2.36
C THR A 157 2.20 -11.35 2.92
N GLY A 158 1.16 -12.00 2.40
CA GLY A 158 0.78 -13.37 2.75
C GLY A 158 1.87 -14.39 2.39
N LEU A 159 2.50 -14.26 1.22
CA LEU A 159 3.62 -15.11 0.80
C LEU A 159 4.85 -14.91 1.71
N LEU A 160 5.16 -13.67 2.10
CA LEU A 160 6.22 -13.38 3.05
C LEU A 160 5.94 -13.99 4.43
N ALA A 161 4.69 -13.90 4.92
CA ALA A 161 4.29 -14.53 6.17
C ALA A 161 4.42 -16.05 6.10
N TRP A 162 4.05 -16.65 4.98
CA TRP A 162 4.21 -18.10 4.76
C TRP A 162 5.68 -18.52 4.73
N ALA A 163 6.54 -17.77 4.03
CA ALA A 163 7.99 -18.00 4.03
C ALA A 163 8.57 -17.91 5.45
N ALA A 164 8.16 -16.89 6.21
CA ALA A 164 8.56 -16.73 7.62
C ALA A 164 8.12 -17.91 8.49
N TRP A 165 6.91 -18.43 8.27
CA TRP A 165 6.40 -19.59 8.99
C TRP A 165 7.23 -20.84 8.72
N GLN A 166 7.66 -21.02 7.47
CA GLN A 166 8.57 -22.12 7.09
C GLN A 166 10.02 -21.88 7.54
N GLY A 167 10.34 -20.76 8.18
CA GLY A 167 11.69 -20.41 8.58
C GLY A 167 12.61 -19.98 7.44
N GLN A 168 12.02 -19.64 6.29
CA GLN A 168 12.73 -19.22 5.08
C GLN A 168 12.77 -17.69 4.99
N LEU A 169 13.60 -17.08 5.83
CA LEU A 169 13.90 -15.64 5.81
C LEU A 169 15.39 -15.42 5.52
N GLY A 170 15.75 -14.23 5.04
CA GLY A 170 17.10 -13.89 4.65
C GLY A 170 17.60 -14.79 3.51
N ASP A 171 18.85 -15.22 3.58
CA ASP A 171 19.50 -16.06 2.55
C ASP A 171 18.81 -17.40 2.29
N ARG A 172 17.90 -17.83 3.19
CA ARG A 172 17.10 -19.05 3.05
C ARG A 172 15.79 -18.83 2.33
N MET A 173 15.51 -17.62 1.87
CA MET A 173 14.29 -17.31 1.14
C MET A 173 14.21 -18.14 -0.15
N TRP A 174 13.01 -18.44 -0.59
CA TRP A 174 12.79 -19.26 -1.80
C TRP A 174 13.57 -18.73 -3.01
N GLY A 175 14.38 -19.62 -3.58
CA GLY A 175 15.27 -19.31 -4.69
C GLY A 175 16.69 -18.92 -4.27
N GLY A 176 16.95 -18.78 -2.95
CA GLY A 176 18.27 -18.41 -2.45
C GLY A 176 18.67 -16.98 -2.83
N VAL A 177 19.99 -16.77 -2.93
CA VAL A 177 20.60 -15.49 -3.30
C VAL A 177 21.38 -15.68 -4.60
N ALA A 178 21.11 -14.86 -5.59
CA ALA A 178 21.87 -14.80 -6.85
C ALA A 178 22.73 -13.54 -6.84
N GLN A 179 24.03 -13.71 -7.05
CA GLN A 179 24.93 -12.56 -7.20
C GLN A 179 24.94 -12.09 -8.67
N LEU A 180 24.45 -10.89 -8.91
CA LEU A 180 24.39 -10.26 -10.23
C LEU A 180 25.27 -9.00 -10.26
N GLY A 181 26.51 -9.15 -10.71
CA GLY A 181 27.50 -8.10 -10.69
C GLY A 181 27.90 -7.73 -9.25
N PRO A 182 27.86 -6.43 -8.88
CA PRO A 182 28.27 -5.99 -7.54
C PRO A 182 27.20 -6.19 -6.46
N TRP A 183 25.96 -6.62 -6.81
CA TRP A 183 24.82 -6.66 -5.93
C TRP A 183 24.14 -8.03 -5.91
N ASP A 184 23.57 -8.35 -4.78
CA ASP A 184 22.76 -9.55 -4.57
C ASP A 184 21.30 -9.32 -4.97
N LEU A 185 20.68 -10.39 -5.48
CA LEU A 185 19.27 -10.46 -5.84
C LEU A 185 18.67 -11.72 -5.22
N HIS A 186 17.60 -11.56 -4.48
CA HIS A 186 16.73 -12.67 -4.12
C HIS A 186 15.66 -12.83 -5.22
N PRO A 187 15.50 -14.02 -5.81
CA PRO A 187 14.45 -14.23 -6.84
C PRO A 187 13.05 -13.85 -6.36
N PHE A 188 12.78 -13.92 -5.06
CA PHE A 188 11.52 -13.47 -4.47
C PHE A 188 11.23 -11.98 -4.73
N ALA A 189 12.26 -11.11 -4.80
CA ALA A 189 12.10 -9.69 -5.09
C ALA A 189 11.47 -9.43 -6.47
N LEU A 190 11.66 -10.37 -7.41
CA LEU A 190 11.04 -10.29 -8.74
C LEU A 190 9.51 -10.38 -8.68
N LEU A 191 8.92 -11.01 -7.64
CA LEU A 191 7.47 -11.03 -7.46
C LEU A 191 6.92 -9.63 -7.19
N PHE A 192 7.67 -8.79 -6.45
CA PHE A 192 7.31 -7.39 -6.26
C PHE A 192 7.37 -6.62 -7.59
N ALA A 193 8.45 -6.79 -8.34
CA ALA A 193 8.61 -6.13 -9.64
C ALA A 193 7.52 -6.57 -10.65
N LEU A 194 7.18 -7.86 -10.70
CA LEU A 194 6.14 -8.40 -11.58
C LEU A 194 4.74 -7.95 -11.16
N SER A 195 4.46 -7.82 -9.86
CA SER A 195 3.17 -7.32 -9.39
C SER A 195 2.97 -5.83 -9.67
N ALA A 196 4.06 -5.11 -9.91
CA ALA A 196 4.06 -3.69 -10.23
C ALA A 196 3.86 -3.39 -11.74
N ALA A 197 4.18 -4.37 -12.60
CA ALA A 197 4.03 -4.25 -14.06
C ALA A 197 2.59 -4.48 -14.49
#